data_785e7ce4f0eacfb9a39fc51e6182fe74
#
_entry.id   785e7ce4f0eacfb9a39fc51e6182fe74
#
_cell.length_a   1.000
_cell.length_b   1.000
_cell.length_c   1.000
_cell.angle_alpha   90.00
_cell.angle_beta   90.00
_cell.angle_gamma   90.00
#
_symmetry.space_group_name_H-M   'P 1'
#
loop_
_entity.id
_entity.type
_entity.pdbx_description
1 polymer ?
#
loop_
_entity_poly.entity_id
_entity_poly.type
_entity_poly.pdbx_seq_one_letter_code
_entity_poly.pdbx_strand_id
1 'polypeptide(L)'
;CHGSGETVGRKKIEIKIPAGVDSGSRLRVANEGEPGIKGGPKGDLYVYIYVRPSREFERQGNEVVREAKISFAQAAIGATIMVNTLDGKVELKIPEGTQTGTIFRLKGKGIPYLRNPSQRGDQHVRVTVVTPKKLNQKQRELLVQFAKEGKEDVTVLKESKSILEKIGDKFKDALCGDWKARLNFLFGTGGI
;
A
#
# COMPACT_ATOMS: atom_id res chain seq x y z
N CYS A 1 -1.41 6.01 55.54
CA CYS A 1 -0.89 4.61 55.49
C CYS A 1 -1.74 3.62 56.31
N HIS A 2 -2.80 4.04 57.01
CA HIS A 2 -3.67 3.17 57.81
C HIS A 2 -2.91 2.11 58.66
N GLY A 3 -1.69 2.41 59.09
CA GLY A 3 -0.86 1.54 59.90
C GLY A 3 0.02 0.57 59.11
N SER A 4 -0.05 0.50 57.78
CA SER A 4 0.79 -0.40 56.94
C SER A 4 2.25 0.09 56.78
N GLY A 5 2.56 1.31 57.16
CA GLY A 5 3.89 1.91 56.95
C GLY A 5 4.22 2.26 55.50
N GLU A 6 3.30 1.99 54.58
CA GLU A 6 3.50 2.20 53.11
C GLU A 6 2.54 3.26 52.57
N THR A 7 3.01 4.06 51.64
CA THR A 7 2.20 5.03 50.91
C THR A 7 2.33 4.82 49.41
N VAL A 8 1.20 4.97 48.71
CA VAL A 8 1.21 4.86 47.25
C VAL A 8 1.75 6.15 46.63
N GLY A 9 2.84 6.04 45.90
CA GLY A 9 3.44 7.15 45.19
C GLY A 9 3.55 6.87 43.69
N ARG A 10 3.60 7.93 42.87
CA ARG A 10 3.87 7.80 41.41
C ARG A 10 5.32 8.20 41.14
N LYS A 11 6.11 7.30 40.57
CA LYS A 11 7.47 7.56 40.13
C LYS A 11 7.54 7.46 38.60
N LYS A 12 8.21 8.42 37.96
CA LYS A 12 8.54 8.34 36.52
C LYS A 12 9.87 7.62 36.40
N ILE A 13 9.90 6.57 35.57
CA ILE A 13 11.10 5.78 35.31
C ILE A 13 11.42 5.97 33.83
N GLU A 14 12.61 6.43 33.53
CA GLU A 14 13.14 6.56 32.17
C GLU A 14 13.83 5.24 31.78
N ILE A 15 13.39 4.67 30.65
CA ILE A 15 13.91 3.41 30.16
C ILE A 15 14.52 3.61 28.78
N LYS A 16 15.80 3.26 28.65
CA LYS A 16 16.49 3.28 27.36
C LYS A 16 16.25 1.99 26.60
N ILE A 17 15.46 2.07 25.55
CA ILE A 17 15.16 0.92 24.67
C ILE A 17 16.25 0.82 23.61
N PRO A 18 16.99 -0.30 23.53
CA PRO A 18 18.03 -0.48 22.51
C PRO A 18 17.41 -0.64 21.11
N ALA A 19 18.12 -0.16 20.09
CA ALA A 19 17.71 -0.35 18.71
C ALA A 19 17.76 -1.83 18.32
N GLY A 20 16.83 -2.27 17.48
CA GLY A 20 16.75 -3.68 17.03
C GLY A 20 15.93 -4.59 17.94
N VAL A 21 15.38 -4.09 19.04
CA VAL A 21 14.51 -4.87 19.93
C VAL A 21 13.28 -5.40 19.17
N ASP A 22 12.80 -6.59 19.56
CA ASP A 22 11.62 -7.21 18.97
C ASP A 22 10.46 -7.34 19.98
N SER A 23 9.26 -7.58 19.47
CA SER A 23 8.10 -7.86 20.30
C SER A 23 8.35 -9.10 21.18
N GLY A 24 7.87 -9.02 22.44
CA GLY A 24 8.11 -10.05 23.44
C GLY A 24 9.46 -9.94 24.15
N SER A 25 10.31 -9.00 23.75
CA SER A 25 11.55 -8.71 24.47
C SER A 25 11.26 -8.20 25.87
N ARG A 26 12.02 -8.68 26.87
CA ARG A 26 11.90 -8.29 28.28
C ARG A 26 13.12 -7.49 28.70
N LEU A 27 12.89 -6.28 29.18
CA LEU A 27 13.91 -5.41 29.72
C LEU A 27 13.82 -5.43 31.25
N ARG A 28 14.94 -5.69 31.93
CA ARG A 28 15.06 -5.64 33.37
C ARG A 28 15.59 -4.27 33.80
N VAL A 29 14.87 -3.60 34.69
CA VAL A 29 15.33 -2.36 35.34
C VAL A 29 15.56 -2.70 36.80
N ALA A 30 16.82 -2.73 37.22
CA ALA A 30 17.23 -3.15 38.55
C ALA A 30 16.73 -2.13 39.61
N ASN A 31 16.31 -2.64 40.76
CA ASN A 31 15.88 -1.87 41.96
C ASN A 31 14.69 -0.91 41.72
N GLU A 32 13.92 -1.09 40.65
CA GLU A 32 12.74 -0.28 40.36
C GLU A 32 11.41 -1.08 40.49
N GLY A 33 11.45 -2.26 41.10
CA GLY A 33 10.31 -3.06 41.46
C GLY A 33 9.69 -2.65 42.80
N GLU A 34 8.88 -3.54 43.37
CA GLU A 34 8.24 -3.37 44.67
C GLU A 34 9.23 -3.27 45.83
N PRO A 35 8.91 -2.52 46.87
CA PRO A 35 9.78 -2.48 48.07
C PRO A 35 9.87 -3.84 48.71
N GLY A 36 11.04 -4.16 49.25
CA GLY A 36 11.27 -5.40 49.97
C GLY A 36 10.55 -5.41 51.35
N ILE A 37 10.19 -6.61 51.79
CA ILE A 37 9.54 -6.83 53.08
C ILE A 37 10.50 -6.43 54.21
N LYS A 38 9.98 -5.74 55.22
CA LYS A 38 10.74 -5.30 56.43
C LYS A 38 12.00 -4.48 56.15
N GLY A 39 11.92 -3.58 55.15
CA GLY A 39 13.04 -2.71 54.80
C GLY A 39 14.12 -3.38 53.91
N GLY A 40 13.82 -4.52 53.36
CA GLY A 40 14.72 -5.17 52.37
C GLY A 40 14.91 -4.39 51.10
N PRO A 41 15.88 -4.75 50.24
CA PRO A 41 16.13 -4.10 48.98
C PRO A 41 14.91 -4.22 48.07
N LYS A 42 14.73 -3.21 47.18
CA LYS A 42 13.68 -3.24 46.17
C LYS A 42 13.91 -4.36 45.15
N GLY A 43 12.82 -4.92 44.64
CA GLY A 43 12.87 -5.87 43.56
C GLY A 43 13.20 -5.19 42.21
N ASP A 44 13.20 -5.95 41.16
CA ASP A 44 13.42 -5.47 39.79
C ASP A 44 12.10 -5.27 39.06
N LEU A 45 12.09 -4.28 38.18
CA LEU A 45 10.97 -4.04 37.27
C LEU A 45 11.26 -4.73 35.92
N TYR A 46 10.34 -5.56 35.47
CA TYR A 46 10.41 -6.17 34.16
C TYR A 46 9.44 -5.49 33.20
N VAL A 47 9.97 -4.95 32.11
CA VAL A 47 9.20 -4.26 31.08
C VAL A 47 9.12 -5.12 29.84
N TYR A 48 7.92 -5.50 29.44
CA TYR A 48 7.69 -6.22 28.20
C TYR A 48 7.47 -5.24 27.07
N ILE A 49 8.23 -5.42 25.99
CA ILE A 49 8.21 -4.53 24.82
C ILE A 49 7.29 -5.14 23.76
N TYR A 50 6.38 -4.33 23.24
CA TYR A 50 5.52 -4.68 22.14
C TYR A 50 5.73 -3.70 20.97
N VAL A 51 6.26 -4.22 19.85
CA VAL A 51 6.54 -3.40 18.66
C VAL A 51 5.30 -3.39 17.77
N ARG A 52 4.77 -2.19 17.49
CA ARG A 52 3.62 -2.04 16.60
C ARG A 52 4.01 -2.33 15.16
N PRO A 53 3.23 -3.13 14.40
CA PRO A 53 3.46 -3.34 12.97
C PRO A 53 3.41 -2.04 12.18
N SER A 54 4.30 -1.88 11.22
CA SER A 54 4.28 -0.75 10.28
C SER A 54 3.33 -1.06 9.11
N ARG A 55 2.73 -0.01 8.53
CA ARG A 55 1.92 -0.14 7.30
C ARG A 55 2.77 -0.19 6.03
N GLU A 56 4.00 0.32 6.08
CA GLU A 56 4.90 0.43 4.92
C GLU A 56 5.97 -0.64 4.89
N PHE A 57 6.33 -1.17 6.05
CA PHE A 57 7.44 -2.10 6.21
C PHE A 57 6.98 -3.37 6.90
N GLU A 58 7.30 -4.49 6.31
CA GLU A 58 7.16 -5.81 6.92
C GLU A 58 8.50 -6.23 7.49
N ARG A 59 8.53 -6.55 8.78
CA ARG A 59 9.74 -6.97 9.47
C ARG A 59 9.90 -8.49 9.40
N GLN A 60 11.08 -8.94 8.98
CA GLN A 60 11.47 -10.35 8.97
C GLN A 60 12.80 -10.50 9.72
N GLY A 61 12.72 -10.61 11.06
CA GLY A 61 13.89 -10.58 11.93
C GLY A 61 14.60 -9.22 11.88
N ASN A 62 15.83 -9.19 11.36
CA ASN A 62 16.59 -7.95 11.14
C ASN A 62 16.44 -7.40 9.72
N GLU A 63 15.82 -8.15 8.85
CA GLU A 63 15.51 -7.69 7.47
C GLU A 63 14.16 -6.99 7.43
N VAL A 64 14.02 -6.15 6.43
CA VAL A 64 12.80 -5.37 6.19
C VAL A 64 12.36 -5.56 4.76
N VAL A 65 11.11 -5.95 4.56
CA VAL A 65 10.50 -6.05 3.23
C VAL A 65 9.58 -4.86 3.00
N ARG A 66 9.65 -4.29 1.81
CA ARG A 66 8.77 -3.23 1.36
C ARG A 66 8.29 -3.49 -0.06
N GLU A 67 7.03 -3.18 -0.33
CA GLU A 67 6.49 -3.17 -1.68
C GLU A 67 6.69 -1.80 -2.33
N ALA A 68 7.20 -1.79 -3.57
CA ALA A 68 7.30 -0.61 -4.42
C ALA A 68 6.47 -0.82 -5.69
N LYS A 69 5.51 0.06 -5.93
CA LYS A 69 4.68 0.03 -7.12
C LYS A 69 5.31 0.89 -8.21
N ILE A 70 5.53 0.32 -9.39
CA ILE A 70 6.03 1.01 -10.56
C ILE A 70 5.05 0.88 -11.72
N SER A 71 5.08 1.82 -12.65
CA SER A 71 4.27 1.74 -13.85
C SER A 71 4.84 0.71 -14.84
N PHE A 72 3.99 0.22 -15.72
CA PHE A 72 4.40 -0.61 -16.85
C PHE A 72 5.53 0.02 -17.67
N ALA A 73 5.43 1.30 -17.99
CA ALA A 73 6.45 2.00 -18.76
C ALA A 73 7.80 2.07 -18.02
N GLN A 74 7.79 2.31 -16.70
CA GLN A 74 9.01 2.30 -15.88
C GLN A 74 9.64 0.91 -15.80
N ALA A 75 8.83 -0.13 -15.80
CA ALA A 75 9.31 -1.50 -15.78
C ALA A 75 9.94 -1.91 -17.13
N ALA A 76 9.35 -1.48 -18.25
CA ALA A 76 9.80 -1.81 -19.59
C ALA A 76 11.08 -1.08 -19.99
N ILE A 77 11.15 0.22 -19.74
CA ILE A 77 12.25 1.09 -20.19
C ILE A 77 13.38 1.15 -19.14
N GLY A 78 13.07 0.82 -17.89
CA GLY A 78 13.91 1.10 -16.74
C GLY A 78 13.65 2.50 -16.18
N ALA A 79 13.92 2.68 -14.90
CA ALA A 79 13.73 3.96 -14.22
C ALA A 79 14.54 4.05 -12.93
N THR A 80 14.78 5.25 -12.46
CA THR A 80 15.25 5.50 -11.09
C THR A 80 14.07 5.95 -10.24
N ILE A 81 13.81 5.24 -9.15
CA ILE A 81 12.72 5.56 -8.23
C ILE A 81 13.23 5.88 -6.84
N MET A 82 12.52 6.73 -6.12
CA MET A 82 12.80 7.02 -4.71
C MET A 82 12.06 6.04 -3.81
N VAL A 83 12.80 5.28 -3.01
CA VAL A 83 12.25 4.30 -2.08
C VAL A 83 12.50 4.76 -0.64
N ASN A 84 11.47 4.74 0.21
CA ASN A 84 11.65 5.01 1.63
C ASN A 84 12.40 3.84 2.27
N THR A 85 13.35 4.17 3.11
CA THR A 85 14.04 3.24 4.00
C THR A 85 13.81 3.66 5.46
N LEU A 86 14.31 2.88 6.41
CA LEU A 86 14.22 3.25 7.83
C LEU A 86 14.97 4.56 8.16
N ASP A 87 15.97 4.92 7.35
CA ASP A 87 16.81 6.13 7.57
C ASP A 87 16.44 7.30 6.65
N GLY A 88 15.43 7.15 5.81
CA GLY A 88 15.04 8.17 4.83
C GLY A 88 14.86 7.61 3.42
N LYS A 89 14.92 8.48 2.41
CA LYS A 89 14.72 8.07 1.00
C LYS A 89 16.04 7.72 0.34
N VAL A 90 16.04 6.66 -0.46
CA VAL A 90 17.19 6.22 -1.25
C VAL A 90 16.76 6.01 -2.70
N GLU A 91 17.62 6.36 -3.62
CA GLU A 91 17.42 6.07 -5.03
C GLU A 91 17.64 4.58 -5.32
N LEU A 92 16.67 3.98 -6.02
CA LEU A 92 16.75 2.62 -6.50
C LEU A 92 16.65 2.62 -8.03
N LYS A 93 17.69 2.11 -8.68
CA LYS A 93 17.72 1.95 -10.13
C LYS A 93 17.02 0.65 -10.52
N ILE A 94 15.96 0.76 -11.29
CA ILE A 94 15.20 -0.35 -11.86
C ILE A 94 15.72 -0.59 -13.28
N PRO A 95 16.28 -1.78 -13.58
CA PRO A 95 16.68 -2.15 -14.94
C PRO A 95 15.48 -2.26 -15.88
N GLU A 96 15.74 -2.12 -17.17
CA GLU A 96 14.76 -2.41 -18.21
C GLU A 96 14.30 -3.88 -18.17
N GLY A 97 13.06 -4.14 -18.54
CA GLY A 97 12.49 -5.49 -18.55
C GLY A 97 12.20 -6.06 -17.15
N THR A 98 12.21 -5.24 -16.10
CA THR A 98 11.92 -5.69 -14.73
C THR A 98 10.49 -6.24 -14.61
N GLN A 99 10.36 -7.48 -14.14
CA GLN A 99 9.06 -8.15 -13.96
C GLN A 99 8.48 -7.92 -12.56
N THR A 100 7.16 -8.05 -12.46
CA THR A 100 6.45 -8.06 -11.17
C THR A 100 7.00 -9.18 -10.28
N GLY A 101 7.21 -8.87 -8.99
CA GLY A 101 7.76 -9.82 -8.01
C GLY A 101 9.27 -9.76 -7.89
N THR A 102 9.98 -9.06 -8.76
CA THR A 102 11.44 -8.86 -8.65
C THR A 102 11.78 -8.19 -7.32
N ILE A 103 12.80 -8.70 -6.64
CA ILE A 103 13.24 -8.20 -5.33
C ILE A 103 14.62 -7.55 -5.47
N PHE A 104 14.71 -6.29 -5.10
CA PHE A 104 15.97 -5.55 -5.02
C PHE A 104 16.43 -5.44 -3.58
N ARG A 105 17.71 -5.76 -3.32
CA ARG A 105 18.31 -5.69 -1.99
C ARG A 105 19.04 -4.36 -1.79
N LEU A 106 18.68 -3.63 -0.76
CA LEU A 106 19.37 -2.45 -0.28
C LEU A 106 20.20 -2.83 0.94
N LYS A 107 21.49 -3.03 0.75
CA LYS A 107 22.42 -3.51 1.78
C LYS A 107 22.50 -2.54 2.96
N GLY A 108 22.42 -3.06 4.19
CA GLY A 108 22.57 -2.30 5.43
C GLY A 108 21.42 -1.32 5.72
N LYS A 109 20.27 -1.42 5.02
CA LYS A 109 19.09 -0.57 5.23
C LYS A 109 17.98 -1.23 6.05
N GLY A 110 18.28 -2.38 6.65
CA GLY A 110 17.39 -3.08 7.56
C GLY A 110 17.55 -2.63 9.03
N ILE A 111 17.07 -3.47 9.95
CA ILE A 111 17.06 -3.22 11.38
C ILE A 111 18.44 -3.57 11.96
N PRO A 112 18.98 -2.76 12.89
CA PRO A 112 20.24 -3.07 13.54
C PRO A 112 20.14 -4.33 14.41
N TYR A 113 21.24 -5.03 14.54
CA TYR A 113 21.33 -6.20 15.44
C TYR A 113 21.41 -5.74 16.90
N LEU A 114 20.63 -6.35 17.78
CA LEU A 114 20.56 -5.99 19.20
C LEU A 114 21.93 -6.07 19.92
N ARG A 115 22.73 -7.08 19.58
CA ARG A 115 24.07 -7.31 20.17
C ARG A 115 25.17 -6.50 19.50
N ASN A 116 24.97 -6.09 18.25
CA ASN A 116 25.93 -5.31 17.48
C ASN A 116 25.20 -4.22 16.66
N PRO A 117 24.90 -3.08 17.25
CA PRO A 117 24.14 -2.00 16.58
C PRO A 117 24.82 -1.43 15.32
N SER A 118 26.14 -1.63 15.18
CA SER A 118 26.89 -1.20 13.97
C SER A 118 26.56 -2.09 12.77
N GLN A 119 26.11 -3.32 12.98
CA GLN A 119 25.68 -4.24 11.95
C GLN A 119 24.17 -4.13 11.78
N ARG A 120 23.72 -4.05 10.54
CA ARG A 120 22.29 -3.96 10.19
C ARG A 120 21.94 -5.04 9.18
N GLY A 121 20.70 -5.47 9.22
CA GLY A 121 20.12 -6.29 8.15
C GLY A 121 19.95 -5.50 6.86
N ASP A 122 19.35 -6.11 5.88
CA ASP A 122 19.11 -5.52 4.57
C ASP A 122 17.62 -5.16 4.40
N GLN A 123 17.35 -4.24 3.48
CA GLN A 123 15.99 -3.99 3.05
C GLN A 123 15.74 -4.62 1.68
N HIS A 124 14.68 -5.39 1.58
CA HIS A 124 14.21 -6.01 0.36
C HIS A 124 13.05 -5.19 -0.22
N VAL A 125 13.22 -4.71 -1.44
CA VAL A 125 12.20 -3.97 -2.15
C VAL A 125 11.58 -4.89 -3.19
N ARG A 126 10.35 -5.36 -2.94
CA ARG A 126 9.58 -6.14 -3.89
C ARG A 126 8.86 -5.20 -4.85
N VAL A 127 9.16 -5.32 -6.13
CA VAL A 127 8.55 -4.49 -7.17
C VAL A 127 7.26 -5.11 -7.65
N THR A 128 6.19 -4.30 -7.70
CA THR A 128 4.89 -4.66 -8.30
C THR A 128 4.63 -3.74 -9.47
N VAL A 129 4.54 -4.32 -10.67
CA VAL A 129 4.21 -3.57 -11.89
C VAL A 129 2.71 -3.34 -11.95
N VAL A 130 2.31 -2.08 -12.05
CA VAL A 130 0.90 -1.68 -12.10
C VAL A 130 0.54 -1.23 -13.51
N THR A 131 -0.43 -1.93 -14.10
CA THR A 131 -1.03 -1.52 -15.38
C THR A 131 -2.05 -0.39 -15.13
N PRO A 132 -2.01 0.69 -15.90
CA PRO A 132 -2.93 1.81 -15.75
C PRO A 132 -4.37 1.38 -16.05
N LYS A 133 -5.28 1.67 -15.12
CA LYS A 133 -6.71 1.34 -15.27
C LYS A 133 -7.46 2.29 -16.23
N LYS A 134 -6.98 3.52 -16.35
CA LYS A 134 -7.56 4.56 -17.23
C LYS A 134 -6.46 5.11 -18.11
N LEU A 135 -6.69 5.12 -19.40
CA LEU A 135 -5.80 5.68 -20.42
C LEU A 135 -6.50 6.83 -21.12
N ASN A 136 -5.78 7.92 -21.36
CA ASN A 136 -6.27 8.93 -22.30
C ASN A 136 -6.12 8.41 -23.74
N GLN A 137 -6.76 9.13 -24.70
CA GLN A 137 -6.78 8.68 -26.09
C GLN A 137 -5.36 8.55 -26.68
N LYS A 138 -4.50 9.52 -26.43
CA LYS A 138 -3.10 9.51 -26.91
C LYS A 138 -2.29 8.35 -26.33
N GLN A 139 -2.45 8.05 -25.05
CA GLN A 139 -1.80 6.88 -24.42
C GLN A 139 -2.27 5.57 -25.03
N ARG A 140 -3.58 5.45 -25.33
CA ARG A 140 -4.15 4.28 -25.99
C ARG A 140 -3.57 4.10 -27.39
N GLU A 141 -3.49 5.17 -28.17
CA GLU A 141 -2.90 5.16 -29.53
C GLU A 141 -1.44 4.71 -29.49
N LEU A 142 -0.63 5.24 -28.58
CA LEU A 142 0.78 4.84 -28.40
C LEU A 142 0.93 3.37 -28.01
N LEU A 143 0.08 2.85 -27.13
CA LEU A 143 0.10 1.42 -26.76
C LEU A 143 -0.33 0.52 -27.91
N VAL A 144 -1.28 0.94 -28.74
CA VAL A 144 -1.66 0.21 -29.96
C VAL A 144 -0.52 0.18 -30.97
N GLN A 145 0.20 1.30 -31.12
CA GLN A 145 1.39 1.35 -31.97
C GLN A 145 2.49 0.42 -31.45
N PHE A 146 2.76 0.47 -30.14
CA PHE A 146 3.73 -0.43 -29.50
C PHE A 146 3.39 -1.91 -29.73
N ALA A 147 2.12 -2.29 -29.55
CA ALA A 147 1.67 -3.68 -29.78
C ALA A 147 1.82 -4.12 -31.26
N LYS A 148 1.53 -3.21 -32.20
CA LYS A 148 1.73 -3.48 -33.64
C LYS A 148 3.19 -3.73 -34.00
N GLU A 149 4.11 -2.94 -33.45
CA GLU A 149 5.56 -3.14 -33.64
C GLU A 149 6.03 -4.48 -33.04
N GLY A 150 5.43 -4.89 -31.91
CA GLY A 150 5.66 -6.19 -31.27
C GLY A 150 4.98 -7.36 -31.99
N LYS A 151 4.21 -7.12 -33.06
CA LYS A 151 3.39 -8.12 -33.76
C LYS A 151 2.38 -8.82 -32.86
N GLU A 152 1.87 -8.09 -31.86
CA GLU A 152 0.83 -8.59 -30.96
C GLU A 152 -0.56 -8.29 -31.54
N ASP A 153 -1.45 -9.29 -31.54
CA ASP A 153 -2.83 -9.11 -31.94
C ASP A 153 -3.63 -8.44 -30.82
N VAL A 154 -3.78 -7.13 -30.91
CA VAL A 154 -4.59 -6.35 -29.97
C VAL A 154 -5.89 -5.96 -30.65
N THR A 155 -6.98 -6.68 -30.34
CA THR A 155 -8.31 -6.25 -30.69
C THR A 155 -8.74 -5.16 -29.72
N VAL A 156 -8.69 -3.90 -30.16
CA VAL A 156 -9.17 -2.78 -29.35
C VAL A 156 -10.69 -2.91 -29.21
N LEU A 157 -11.15 -3.27 -28.02
CA LEU A 157 -12.57 -3.22 -27.69
C LEU A 157 -13.02 -1.77 -27.79
N LYS A 158 -13.73 -1.42 -28.88
CA LYS A 158 -14.37 -0.12 -29.00
C LYS A 158 -15.33 0.00 -27.82
N GLU A 159 -15.14 1.04 -27.01
CA GLU A 159 -16.08 1.33 -25.93
C GLU A 159 -17.49 1.32 -26.52
N SER A 160 -18.36 0.55 -25.91
CA SER A 160 -19.74 0.36 -26.35
C SER A 160 -20.59 1.61 -26.09
N LYS A 161 -20.21 2.77 -26.68
CA LYS A 161 -21.15 3.89 -26.86
C LYS A 161 -22.35 3.47 -27.74
N SER A 162 -22.20 2.36 -28.49
CA SER A 162 -23.19 1.98 -29.50
C SER A 162 -24.43 1.29 -28.94
N ILE A 163 -24.46 0.79 -27.72
CA ILE A 163 -25.65 0.07 -27.20
C ILE A 163 -26.69 1.07 -26.69
N LEU A 164 -26.26 2.11 -25.97
CA LEU A 164 -27.19 3.17 -25.49
C LEU A 164 -27.66 4.07 -26.63
N GLU A 165 -26.83 4.38 -27.64
CA GLU A 165 -27.25 5.08 -28.85
C GLU A 165 -28.19 4.24 -29.71
N LYS A 166 -27.91 2.96 -29.95
CA LYS A 166 -28.79 2.05 -30.68
C LYS A 166 -30.12 1.76 -29.97
N ILE A 167 -30.14 1.79 -28.64
CA ILE A 167 -31.37 1.69 -27.86
C ILE A 167 -32.11 3.04 -27.93
N GLY A 168 -31.41 4.16 -27.84
CA GLY A 168 -32.02 5.52 -27.97
C GLY A 168 -32.62 5.77 -29.34
N ASP A 169 -31.99 5.35 -30.42
CA ASP A 169 -32.51 5.49 -31.79
C ASP A 169 -33.68 4.53 -32.06
N LYS A 170 -33.62 3.30 -31.57
CA LYS A 170 -34.77 2.38 -31.65
C LYS A 170 -35.98 2.86 -30.83
N PHE A 171 -35.77 3.52 -29.69
CA PHE A 171 -36.85 4.13 -28.93
C PHE A 171 -37.42 5.39 -29.61
N LYS A 172 -36.58 6.19 -30.31
CA LYS A 172 -37.05 7.34 -31.09
C LYS A 172 -37.91 6.90 -32.28
N ASP A 173 -37.50 5.86 -33.02
CA ASP A 173 -38.23 5.33 -34.14
C ASP A 173 -39.54 4.67 -33.71
N ALA A 174 -39.57 3.99 -32.56
CA ALA A 174 -40.79 3.36 -32.01
C ALA A 174 -41.81 4.42 -31.51
N LEU A 175 -41.34 5.53 -30.95
CA LEU A 175 -42.22 6.62 -30.48
C LEU A 175 -42.69 7.55 -31.59
N CYS A 176 -41.93 7.66 -32.70
CA CYS A 176 -42.31 8.52 -33.82
C CYS A 176 -43.26 7.84 -34.82
N GLY A 177 -43.25 6.49 -34.90
CA GLY A 177 -44.10 5.73 -35.83
C GLY A 177 -45.59 5.63 -35.42
N ASP A 178 -45.85 5.55 -34.12
CA ASP A 178 -47.21 5.21 -33.60
C ASP A 178 -48.05 6.47 -33.23
N TRP A 179 -47.39 7.60 -33.03
CA TRP A 179 -48.08 8.86 -32.68
C TRP A 179 -48.79 9.49 -33.87
N LYS A 180 -48.23 9.47 -35.09
CA LYS A 180 -48.89 10.01 -36.28
C LYS A 180 -50.11 9.19 -36.74
N ALA A 181 -50.09 7.89 -36.53
CA ALA A 181 -51.23 7.00 -36.88
C ALA A 181 -52.41 7.21 -35.91
N ARG A 182 -52.17 7.47 -34.64
CA ARG A 182 -53.22 7.72 -33.63
C ARG A 182 -53.85 9.08 -33.67
N LEU A 183 -53.16 10.12 -34.15
CA LEU A 183 -53.76 11.45 -34.31
C LEU A 183 -54.77 11.54 -35.46
N ASN A 184 -54.62 10.74 -36.52
CA ASN A 184 -55.56 10.71 -37.63
C ASN A 184 -56.87 9.95 -37.32
N PHE A 185 -56.91 9.18 -36.24
CA PHE A 185 -58.10 8.44 -35.83
C PHE A 185 -59.01 9.23 -34.85
N LEU A 186 -58.47 10.27 -34.22
CA LEU A 186 -59.19 11.09 -33.21
C LEU A 186 -59.78 12.38 -33.77
N PHE A 187 -59.43 12.79 -35.00
CA PHE A 187 -59.99 13.97 -35.68
C PHE A 187 -60.61 13.60 -37.04
N GLY A 188 -61.24 12.45 -37.13
CA GLY A 188 -62.08 12.07 -38.26
C GLY A 188 -63.41 12.80 -38.21
N THR A 189 -63.42 13.90 -38.90
CA THR A 189 -64.56 14.50 -39.66
C THR A 189 -65.97 14.09 -39.28
N GLY A 190 -66.68 14.90 -38.55
CA GLY A 190 -68.09 15.09 -38.68
C GLY A 190 -68.30 16.26 -39.62
N GLY A 191 -68.60 15.94 -40.88
CA GLY A 191 -69.12 16.92 -41.82
C GLY A 191 -70.63 16.86 -41.91
N ILE A 192 -71.26 18.01 -41.87
CA ILE A 192 -72.34 18.43 -42.77
C ILE A 192 -72.21 19.90 -42.90
#